data_8316bdc6dadecb7b206a38c3230fb244
#
_entry.id   8316bdc6dadecb7b206a38c3230fb244
#
_cell.length_a   1.000
_cell.length_b   1.000
_cell.length_c   1.000
_cell.angle_alpha   90.00
_cell.angle_beta   90.00
_cell.angle_gamma   90.00
#
_symmetry.space_group_name_H-M   'P 1'
#
loop_
_entity.id
_entity.type
_entity.pdbx_description
1 polymer ?
#
loop_
_entity_poly.entity_id
_entity_poly.type
_entity_poly.pdbx_seq_one_letter_code
_entity_poly.pdbx_strand_id
1 'polypeptide(L)'
;MNIKKFKKLFLTMLLVVTLGVALTSCGQNNKETKENIIKIGTSGQYYPFTFIDKDSKKVQGFEIDIWEEIGKRTGYKPEFMVSDWTGIMGMLDTGKIDTVANQITVTEQKKEKYYFSKPYVYSGVQLATKKGNNNIKSLKDLEGKTVATQVGTNYSKSIEDYNNKNKGEDVKTKQYNSFSGMFQDVDLGRVDALIEDSLACLINIKKSGLNLQLAGEPIEEMENAYPFVKKEENKDKIEKVNKALDDMKKDGTLKKISIKWFGENVTEKSKK
;
A
#
# COMPACT_ATOMS: atom_id res chain seq x y z
N MET A 1 58.33 -7.27 -62.23
CA MET A 1 57.99 -7.60 -60.85
C MET A 1 56.91 -8.65 -60.93
N ASN A 2 57.12 -9.83 -60.36
CA ASN A 2 56.42 -11.06 -60.74
C ASN A 2 55.12 -11.20 -59.93
N ILE A 3 53.98 -11.03 -60.58
CA ILE A 3 52.61 -10.98 -60.00
C ILE A 3 52.33 -12.21 -59.09
N LYS A 4 52.98 -13.37 -59.32
CA LYS A 4 52.84 -14.57 -58.46
C LYS A 4 53.47 -14.42 -57.07
N LYS A 5 54.51 -13.60 -56.89
CA LYS A 5 55.14 -13.32 -55.60
C LYS A 5 54.31 -12.31 -54.79
N PHE A 6 53.61 -11.41 -55.43
CA PHE A 6 52.77 -10.40 -54.79
C PHE A 6 51.46 -11.07 -54.20
N LYS A 7 50.90 -12.02 -54.96
CA LYS A 7 49.71 -12.76 -54.47
C LYS A 7 50.01 -13.66 -53.26
N LYS A 8 51.21 -14.28 -53.20
CA LYS A 8 51.61 -15.09 -52.04
C LYS A 8 51.86 -14.20 -50.79
N LEU A 9 52.47 -13.05 -50.98
CA LEU A 9 52.73 -12.12 -49.88
C LEU A 9 51.41 -11.50 -49.33
N PHE A 10 50.41 -11.24 -50.18
CA PHE A 10 49.11 -10.75 -49.79
C PHE A 10 48.25 -11.82 -49.09
N LEU A 11 48.40 -13.08 -49.50
CA LEU A 11 47.66 -14.20 -48.90
C LEU A 11 48.21 -14.58 -47.52
N THR A 12 49.55 -14.45 -47.30
CA THR A 12 50.17 -14.66 -45.98
C THR A 12 49.89 -13.53 -45.02
N MET A 13 49.76 -12.28 -45.52
CA MET A 13 49.40 -11.10 -44.68
C MET A 13 47.93 -11.14 -44.26
N LEU A 14 47.03 -11.69 -45.10
CA LEU A 14 45.60 -11.86 -44.76
C LEU A 14 45.37 -12.97 -43.73
N LEU A 15 46.26 -14.02 -43.72
CA LEU A 15 46.14 -15.14 -42.77
C LEU A 15 46.64 -14.80 -41.36
N VAL A 16 47.53 -13.81 -41.22
CA VAL A 16 48.06 -13.33 -39.93
C VAL A 16 47.09 -12.36 -39.27
N VAL A 17 46.28 -11.58 -40.04
CA VAL A 17 45.27 -10.66 -39.50
C VAL A 17 44.04 -11.43 -38.99
N THR A 18 43.72 -12.61 -39.52
CA THR A 18 42.58 -13.44 -39.05
C THR A 18 42.88 -14.24 -37.78
N LEU A 19 44.15 -14.46 -37.41
CA LEU A 19 44.51 -15.13 -36.16
C LEU A 19 44.65 -14.20 -34.95
N GLY A 20 44.73 -12.89 -35.18
CA GLY A 20 44.88 -11.84 -34.12
C GLY A 20 43.57 -11.41 -33.49
N VAL A 21 42.38 -11.74 -34.06
CA VAL A 21 41.08 -11.26 -33.59
C VAL A 21 40.37 -12.30 -32.68
N ALA A 22 40.94 -13.50 -32.53
CA ALA A 22 40.30 -14.60 -31.76
C ALA A 22 40.67 -14.64 -30.26
N LEU A 23 41.46 -13.70 -29.73
CA LEU A 23 41.96 -13.74 -28.35
C LEU A 23 41.56 -12.54 -27.46
N THR A 24 40.63 -11.68 -27.88
CA THR A 24 40.09 -10.62 -27.02
C THR A 24 38.58 -10.75 -26.78
N SER A 25 38.02 -11.97 -26.91
CA SER A 25 36.73 -12.28 -26.33
C SER A 25 36.96 -12.73 -24.89
N CYS A 26 37.51 -11.86 -24.05
CA CYS A 26 37.29 -11.90 -22.63
C CYS A 26 35.78 -11.65 -22.44
N GLY A 27 35.05 -12.70 -22.22
CA GLY A 27 33.65 -12.65 -21.86
C GLY A 27 33.45 -11.73 -20.65
N GLN A 28 33.10 -10.51 -20.92
CA GLN A 28 32.38 -9.69 -19.99
C GLN A 28 31.01 -10.39 -19.89
N ASN A 29 30.91 -11.35 -18.95
CA ASN A 29 29.63 -11.78 -18.41
C ASN A 29 29.00 -10.53 -17.82
N ASN A 30 28.37 -9.70 -18.65
CA ASN A 30 27.27 -8.88 -18.22
C ASN A 30 26.19 -9.88 -17.80
N LYS A 31 26.29 -10.38 -16.56
CA LYS A 31 25.10 -10.72 -15.82
C LYS A 31 24.31 -9.43 -15.79
N GLU A 32 23.40 -9.26 -16.74
CA GLU A 32 22.23 -8.42 -16.50
C GLU A 32 21.66 -8.97 -15.19
N THR A 33 21.97 -8.29 -14.11
CA THR A 33 21.25 -8.48 -12.85
C THR A 33 19.84 -8.06 -13.19
N LYS A 34 18.97 -9.03 -13.54
CA LYS A 34 17.54 -8.76 -13.64
C LYS A 34 17.20 -8.04 -12.36
N GLU A 35 16.90 -6.75 -12.48
CA GLU A 35 16.43 -5.97 -11.34
C GLU A 35 15.28 -6.76 -10.72
N ASN A 36 15.42 -7.05 -9.45
CA ASN A 36 14.45 -7.85 -8.71
C ASN A 36 13.27 -6.94 -8.34
N ILE A 37 12.51 -6.53 -9.38
CA ILE A 37 11.41 -5.58 -9.24
C ILE A 37 10.27 -6.25 -8.47
N ILE A 38 9.69 -5.51 -7.51
CA ILE A 38 8.42 -5.84 -6.88
C ILE A 38 7.40 -4.74 -7.21
N LYS A 39 6.30 -5.12 -7.87
CA LYS A 39 5.26 -4.20 -8.30
C LYS A 39 4.21 -4.05 -7.21
N ILE A 40 3.96 -2.83 -6.78
CA ILE A 40 3.14 -2.50 -5.63
C ILE A 40 1.99 -1.59 -6.07
N GLY A 41 0.76 -2.06 -5.97
CA GLY A 41 -0.42 -1.25 -6.27
C GLY A 41 -0.75 -0.30 -5.13
N THR A 42 -1.15 0.93 -5.47
CA THR A 42 -1.58 1.93 -4.50
C THR A 42 -2.58 2.91 -5.13
N SER A 43 -3.46 3.52 -4.31
CA SER A 43 -4.37 4.54 -4.82
C SER A 43 -3.72 5.91 -5.00
N GLY A 44 -2.67 6.20 -4.24
CA GLY A 44 -2.08 7.53 -4.20
C GLY A 44 -3.04 8.65 -3.72
N GLN A 45 -4.11 8.28 -3.02
CA GLN A 45 -5.16 9.21 -2.56
C GLN A 45 -5.52 9.04 -1.08
N TYR A 46 -4.78 8.21 -0.36
CA TYR A 46 -5.07 7.82 1.02
C TYR A 46 -4.02 8.35 2.01
N TYR A 47 -4.04 9.66 2.26
CA TYR A 47 -3.14 10.32 3.20
C TYR A 47 -3.41 9.87 4.65
N PRO A 48 -2.40 9.56 5.49
CA PRO A 48 -0.96 9.67 5.27
C PRO A 48 -0.30 8.36 4.79
N PHE A 49 -1.07 7.31 4.50
CA PHE A 49 -0.55 5.99 4.15
C PHE A 49 0.11 6.00 2.77
N THR A 50 -0.59 6.52 1.78
CA THR A 50 -0.13 6.62 0.39
C THR A 50 -0.85 7.77 -0.31
N PHE A 51 -0.11 8.70 -0.92
CA PHE A 51 -0.66 9.85 -1.63
C PHE A 51 0.33 10.35 -2.69
N ILE A 52 -0.21 11.05 -3.68
CA ILE A 52 0.61 11.77 -4.66
C ILE A 52 0.90 13.16 -4.10
N ASP A 53 2.16 13.45 -3.88
CA ASP A 53 2.61 14.76 -3.46
C ASP A 53 2.36 15.80 -4.55
N LYS A 54 1.77 16.94 -4.17
CA LYS A 54 1.30 17.94 -5.13
C LYS A 54 2.43 18.63 -5.90
N ASP A 55 3.60 18.77 -5.27
CA ASP A 55 4.74 19.48 -5.84
C ASP A 55 5.63 18.55 -6.65
N SER A 56 6.09 17.46 -6.05
CA SER A 56 6.99 16.50 -6.70
C SER A 56 6.30 15.54 -7.67
N LYS A 57 4.96 15.44 -7.62
CA LYS A 57 4.14 14.45 -8.36
C LYS A 57 4.50 12.99 -8.10
N LYS A 58 5.28 12.73 -7.04
CA LYS A 58 5.70 11.38 -6.64
C LYS A 58 4.72 10.80 -5.62
N VAL A 59 4.59 9.49 -5.65
CA VAL A 59 3.89 8.76 -4.59
C VAL A 59 4.73 8.84 -3.31
N GLN A 60 4.11 9.20 -2.21
CA GLN A 60 4.70 9.31 -0.87
C GLN A 60 3.74 8.74 0.18
N GLY A 61 4.23 8.54 1.40
CA GLY A 61 3.41 8.12 2.53
C GLY A 61 4.11 7.11 3.43
N PHE A 62 3.41 6.76 4.49
CA PHE A 62 3.89 5.80 5.48
C PHE A 62 4.27 4.44 4.86
N GLU A 63 3.40 3.90 4.00
CA GLU A 63 3.65 2.62 3.36
C GLU A 63 4.74 2.69 2.28
N ILE A 64 4.88 3.86 1.64
CA ILE A 64 5.95 4.07 0.66
C ILE A 64 7.30 4.02 1.35
N ASP A 65 7.47 4.73 2.48
CA ASP A 65 8.70 4.69 3.28
C ASP A 65 9.03 3.26 3.77
N ILE A 66 8.00 2.49 4.17
CA ILE A 66 8.19 1.08 4.58
C ILE A 66 8.70 0.25 3.40
N TRP A 67 8.07 0.36 2.23
CA TRP A 67 8.47 -0.42 1.06
C TRP A 67 9.83 -0.03 0.50
N GLU A 68 10.21 1.25 0.55
CA GLU A 68 11.56 1.69 0.21
C GLU A 68 12.61 1.05 1.15
N GLU A 69 12.30 0.94 2.45
CA GLU A 69 13.17 0.30 3.40
C GLU A 69 13.19 -1.24 3.24
N ILE A 70 12.04 -1.87 2.98
CA ILE A 70 11.97 -3.29 2.63
C ILE A 70 12.85 -3.56 1.39
N GLY A 71 12.77 -2.72 0.38
CA GLY A 71 13.59 -2.82 -0.82
C GLY A 71 15.08 -2.85 -0.52
N LYS A 72 15.57 -1.93 0.31
CA LYS A 72 16.98 -1.88 0.74
C LYS A 72 17.43 -3.16 1.46
N ARG A 73 16.56 -3.76 2.29
CA ARG A 73 16.89 -4.96 3.08
C ARG A 73 16.79 -6.25 2.31
N THR A 74 15.92 -6.31 1.31
CA THR A 74 15.64 -7.53 0.55
C THR A 74 16.34 -7.58 -0.80
N GLY A 75 16.84 -6.44 -1.30
CA GLY A 75 17.35 -6.30 -2.67
C GLY A 75 16.23 -6.20 -3.71
N TYR A 76 14.97 -6.07 -3.30
CA TYR A 76 13.88 -5.72 -4.22
C TYR A 76 13.94 -4.23 -4.59
N LYS A 77 13.58 -3.92 -5.83
CA LYS A 77 13.32 -2.55 -6.29
C LYS A 77 11.81 -2.32 -6.29
N PRO A 78 11.25 -1.55 -5.35
CA PRO A 78 9.84 -1.21 -5.34
C PRO A 78 9.46 -0.39 -6.58
N GLU A 79 8.40 -0.81 -7.28
CA GLU A 79 7.78 -0.07 -8.37
C GLU A 79 6.31 0.19 -8.00
N PHE A 80 5.97 1.45 -7.71
CA PHE A 80 4.63 1.83 -7.30
C PHE A 80 3.74 2.09 -8.50
N MET A 81 2.65 1.33 -8.60
CA MET A 81 1.65 1.44 -9.66
C MET A 81 0.38 2.08 -9.10
N VAL A 82 0.11 3.32 -9.51
CA VAL A 82 -1.08 4.05 -9.08
C VAL A 82 -2.29 3.62 -9.90
N SER A 83 -3.41 3.33 -9.24
CA SER A 83 -4.69 2.97 -9.84
C SER A 83 -5.84 3.40 -8.93
N ASP A 84 -7.05 3.44 -9.46
CA ASP A 84 -8.23 3.67 -8.64
C ASP A 84 -8.40 2.57 -7.60
N TRP A 85 -8.86 2.93 -6.40
CA TRP A 85 -9.05 2.01 -5.28
C TRP A 85 -9.82 0.74 -5.66
N THR A 86 -10.91 0.89 -6.40
CA THR A 86 -11.77 -0.22 -6.81
C THR A 86 -11.11 -1.21 -7.79
N GLY A 87 -10.05 -0.78 -8.49
CA GLY A 87 -9.32 -1.60 -9.45
C GLY A 87 -8.10 -2.33 -8.89
N ILE A 88 -7.56 -1.87 -7.74
CA ILE A 88 -6.26 -2.36 -7.23
C ILE A 88 -6.27 -3.86 -6.94
N MET A 89 -7.30 -4.36 -6.27
CA MET A 89 -7.39 -5.79 -5.95
C MET A 89 -7.50 -6.67 -7.21
N GLY A 90 -8.19 -6.18 -8.26
CA GLY A 90 -8.22 -6.84 -9.56
C GLY A 90 -6.86 -6.89 -10.25
N MET A 91 -6.02 -5.86 -10.09
CA MET A 91 -4.63 -5.88 -10.58
C MET A 91 -3.80 -6.93 -9.83
N LEU A 92 -4.00 -7.09 -8.52
CA LEU A 92 -3.36 -8.13 -7.71
C LEU A 92 -3.79 -9.53 -8.18
N ASP A 93 -5.08 -9.74 -8.35
CA ASP A 93 -5.67 -11.02 -8.79
C ASP A 93 -5.14 -11.50 -10.13
N THR A 94 -4.94 -10.56 -11.05
CA THR A 94 -4.43 -10.85 -12.40
C THR A 94 -2.90 -10.92 -12.49
N GLY A 95 -2.19 -10.66 -11.37
CA GLY A 95 -0.71 -10.67 -11.33
C GLY A 95 -0.08 -9.46 -12.04
N LYS A 96 -0.84 -8.41 -12.30
CA LYS A 96 -0.31 -7.13 -12.82
C LYS A 96 0.56 -6.42 -11.79
N ILE A 97 0.27 -6.64 -10.50
CA ILE A 97 1.05 -6.22 -9.33
C ILE A 97 1.32 -7.44 -8.45
N ASP A 98 2.38 -7.38 -7.66
CA ASP A 98 2.76 -8.45 -6.72
C ASP A 98 2.03 -8.31 -5.37
N THR A 99 1.79 -7.07 -4.94
CA THR A 99 1.16 -6.75 -3.64
C THR A 99 0.49 -5.38 -3.68
N VAL A 100 -0.18 -5.02 -2.58
CA VAL A 100 -0.89 -3.73 -2.45
C VAL A 100 -0.39 -3.00 -1.20
N ALA A 101 -0.04 -1.73 -1.36
CA ALA A 101 0.21 -0.76 -0.29
C ALA A 101 -0.92 0.28 -0.30
N ASN A 102 -1.95 0.04 0.50
CA ASN A 102 -3.13 0.89 0.67
C ASN A 102 -3.90 0.51 1.93
N GLN A 103 -3.17 0.22 3.00
CA GLN A 103 -3.68 -0.16 4.32
C GLN A 103 -4.71 -1.30 4.26
N ILE A 104 -4.32 -2.42 3.64
CA ILE A 104 -5.25 -3.55 3.47
C ILE A 104 -5.47 -4.26 4.81
N THR A 105 -6.70 -4.17 5.31
CA THR A 105 -7.13 -4.87 6.52
C THR A 105 -7.13 -6.38 6.32
N VAL A 106 -6.53 -7.10 7.25
CA VAL A 106 -6.55 -8.56 7.30
C VAL A 106 -7.91 -9.02 7.80
N THR A 107 -8.67 -9.70 6.96
CA THR A 107 -9.96 -10.30 7.30
C THR A 107 -9.96 -11.79 6.95
N GLU A 108 -10.79 -12.60 7.63
CA GLU A 108 -10.89 -14.04 7.32
C GLU A 108 -11.26 -14.27 5.85
N GLN A 109 -12.21 -13.51 5.32
CA GLN A 109 -12.59 -13.59 3.91
C GLN A 109 -11.41 -13.33 2.96
N LYS A 110 -10.54 -12.34 3.26
CA LYS A 110 -9.36 -12.07 2.44
C LYS A 110 -8.28 -13.14 2.62
N LYS A 111 -8.15 -13.73 3.81
CA LYS A 111 -7.24 -14.85 4.05
C LYS A 111 -7.56 -16.09 3.23
N GLU A 112 -8.82 -16.29 2.82
CA GLU A 112 -9.18 -17.38 1.90
C GLU A 112 -8.48 -17.25 0.55
N LYS A 113 -8.32 -16.02 0.06
CA LYS A 113 -7.82 -15.70 -1.29
C LYS A 113 -6.34 -15.31 -1.33
N TYR A 114 -5.83 -14.68 -0.26
CA TYR A 114 -4.48 -14.11 -0.21
C TYR A 114 -3.67 -14.68 0.94
N TYR A 115 -2.36 -14.78 0.74
CA TYR A 115 -1.39 -14.79 1.80
C TYR A 115 -1.14 -13.36 2.25
N PHE A 116 -0.81 -13.16 3.52
CA PHE A 116 -0.49 -11.85 4.06
C PHE A 116 0.92 -11.83 4.65
N SER A 117 1.60 -10.69 4.57
CA SER A 117 2.77 -10.44 5.38
C SER A 117 2.41 -10.40 6.87
N LYS A 118 3.41 -10.27 7.74
CA LYS A 118 3.18 -9.83 9.12
C LYS A 118 2.55 -8.44 9.13
N PRO A 119 1.71 -8.11 10.12
CA PRO A 119 1.15 -6.77 10.25
C PRO A 119 2.24 -5.73 10.45
N TYR A 120 2.11 -4.60 9.76
CA TYR A 120 3.02 -3.45 9.86
C TYR A 120 2.38 -2.25 10.55
N VAL A 121 1.06 -2.24 10.73
CA VAL A 121 0.30 -1.20 11.43
C VAL A 121 -0.93 -1.80 12.11
N TYR A 122 -1.27 -1.24 13.26
CA TYR A 122 -2.47 -1.55 14.02
C TYR A 122 -3.31 -0.28 14.14
N SER A 123 -4.59 -0.40 13.89
CA SER A 123 -5.55 0.70 13.90
C SER A 123 -6.93 0.23 14.33
N GLY A 124 -7.97 0.96 14.03
CA GLY A 124 -9.35 0.56 14.34
C GLY A 124 -10.37 1.23 13.44
N VAL A 125 -11.58 0.73 13.46
CA VAL A 125 -12.74 1.36 12.82
C VAL A 125 -13.21 2.51 13.70
N GLN A 126 -13.33 3.70 13.13
CA GLN A 126 -13.65 4.92 13.87
C GLN A 126 -14.77 5.71 13.19
N LEU A 127 -15.67 6.26 14.00
CA LEU A 127 -16.60 7.29 13.55
C LEU A 127 -15.96 8.67 13.67
N ALA A 128 -16.31 9.55 12.73
CA ALA A 128 -16.03 10.98 12.86
C ALA A 128 -17.28 11.80 12.53
N THR A 129 -17.47 12.87 13.26
CA THR A 129 -18.64 13.75 13.16
C THR A 129 -18.21 15.21 13.09
N LYS A 130 -19.15 16.09 12.83
CA LYS A 130 -18.94 17.54 12.98
C LYS A 130 -18.59 17.84 14.43
N LYS A 131 -17.61 18.72 14.65
CA LYS A 131 -17.16 19.13 15.98
C LYS A 131 -18.32 19.70 16.80
N GLY A 132 -18.43 19.25 18.06
CA GLY A 132 -19.52 19.60 18.94
C GLY A 132 -20.75 18.67 18.87
N ASN A 133 -20.81 17.74 17.90
CA ASN A 133 -21.82 16.70 17.89
C ASN A 133 -21.40 15.55 18.83
N ASN A 134 -21.91 15.57 20.06
CA ASN A 134 -21.62 14.57 21.10
C ASN A 134 -22.71 13.49 21.20
N ASN A 135 -23.70 13.51 20.30
CA ASN A 135 -24.84 12.59 20.32
C ASN A 135 -24.55 11.28 19.57
N ILE A 136 -23.47 11.24 18.77
CA ILE A 136 -23.06 10.07 18.01
C ILE A 136 -21.76 9.54 18.64
N LYS A 137 -21.78 8.31 19.17
CA LYS A 137 -20.63 7.64 19.80
C LYS A 137 -20.51 6.18 19.38
N SER A 138 -21.55 5.64 18.75
CA SER A 138 -21.63 4.22 18.36
C SER A 138 -22.48 4.06 17.10
N LEU A 139 -22.49 2.86 16.50
CA LEU A 139 -23.37 2.55 15.36
C LEU A 139 -24.85 2.69 15.74
N LYS A 140 -25.22 2.42 16.99
CA LYS A 140 -26.59 2.56 17.47
C LYS A 140 -27.09 4.01 17.38
N ASP A 141 -26.23 4.98 17.66
CA ASP A 141 -26.61 6.41 17.61
C ASP A 141 -26.79 6.90 16.17
N LEU A 142 -26.44 6.06 15.18
CA LEU A 142 -26.59 6.32 13.74
C LEU A 142 -27.88 5.75 13.15
N GLU A 143 -28.71 5.03 13.92
CA GLU A 143 -29.99 4.52 13.44
C GLU A 143 -30.83 5.67 12.87
N GLY A 144 -31.38 5.50 11.66
CA GLY A 144 -32.11 6.52 10.90
C GLY A 144 -31.25 7.64 10.26
N LYS A 145 -29.96 7.71 10.59
CA LYS A 145 -29.01 8.74 10.09
C LYS A 145 -28.22 8.26 8.87
N THR A 146 -27.53 9.18 8.21
CA THR A 146 -26.72 8.91 7.03
C THR A 146 -25.23 8.96 7.36
N VAL A 147 -24.50 7.89 7.04
CA VAL A 147 -23.07 7.73 7.23
C VAL A 147 -22.35 7.70 5.89
N ALA A 148 -21.30 8.53 5.76
CA ALA A 148 -20.38 8.46 4.61
C ALA A 148 -19.41 7.28 4.77
N THR A 149 -19.22 6.52 3.71
CA THR A 149 -18.25 5.42 3.63
C THR A 149 -17.69 5.31 2.22
N GLN A 150 -16.50 4.73 2.06
CA GLN A 150 -15.91 4.53 0.74
C GLN A 150 -16.36 3.18 0.15
N VAL A 151 -16.65 3.20 -1.15
CA VAL A 151 -17.06 1.99 -1.90
C VAL A 151 -16.02 0.87 -1.76
N GLY A 152 -16.49 -0.36 -1.49
CA GLY A 152 -15.65 -1.56 -1.46
C GLY A 152 -14.71 -1.68 -0.27
N THR A 153 -14.94 -0.88 0.80
CA THR A 153 -14.18 -1.01 2.06
C THR A 153 -14.89 -1.96 3.03
N ASN A 154 -14.13 -2.49 4.00
CA ASN A 154 -14.70 -3.23 5.12
C ASN A 154 -15.57 -2.35 6.03
N TYR A 155 -15.40 -1.03 6.01
CA TYR A 155 -16.23 -0.07 6.77
C TYR A 155 -17.68 -0.06 6.27
N SER A 156 -17.90 -0.08 4.94
CA SER A 156 -19.25 -0.26 4.37
C SER A 156 -19.90 -1.55 4.85
N LYS A 157 -19.10 -2.63 4.87
CA LYS A 157 -19.59 -3.92 5.35
C LYS A 157 -19.94 -3.92 6.83
N SER A 158 -19.19 -3.20 7.67
CA SER A 158 -19.50 -3.08 9.10
C SER A 158 -20.88 -2.46 9.34
N ILE A 159 -21.29 -1.48 8.52
CA ILE A 159 -22.64 -0.90 8.58
C ILE A 159 -23.69 -1.90 8.13
N GLU A 160 -23.45 -2.59 7.02
CA GLU A 160 -24.36 -3.62 6.49
C GLU A 160 -24.55 -4.75 7.54
N ASP A 161 -23.48 -5.24 8.13
CA ASP A 161 -23.50 -6.27 9.17
C ASP A 161 -24.26 -5.79 10.44
N TYR A 162 -24.13 -4.50 10.78
CA TYR A 162 -24.89 -3.89 11.87
C TYR A 162 -26.39 -3.92 11.55
N ASN A 163 -26.80 -3.41 10.39
CA ASN A 163 -28.20 -3.35 9.97
C ASN A 163 -28.83 -4.76 9.93
N ASN A 164 -28.09 -5.76 9.42
CA ASN A 164 -28.56 -7.14 9.35
C ASN A 164 -28.78 -7.80 10.74
N LYS A 165 -28.03 -7.38 11.75
CA LYS A 165 -28.11 -7.94 13.12
C LYS A 165 -29.12 -7.22 14.03
N ASN A 166 -29.47 -6.00 13.71
CA ASN A 166 -30.31 -5.14 14.53
C ASN A 166 -31.65 -4.90 13.83
N LYS A 167 -32.73 -4.87 14.62
CA LYS A 167 -34.10 -4.66 14.14
C LYS A 167 -34.58 -3.21 14.33
N GLY A 168 -33.65 -2.29 14.54
CA GLY A 168 -33.92 -0.87 14.63
C GLY A 168 -34.09 -0.21 13.26
N GLU A 169 -34.05 1.12 13.21
CA GLU A 169 -33.96 1.82 11.96
C GLU A 169 -32.57 1.63 11.33
N ASP A 170 -32.53 1.32 10.04
CA ASP A 170 -31.27 1.14 9.32
C ASP A 170 -30.40 2.40 9.36
N VAL A 171 -29.11 2.20 9.57
CA VAL A 171 -28.09 3.20 9.29
C VAL A 171 -27.98 3.34 7.78
N LYS A 172 -28.30 4.53 7.26
CA LYS A 172 -28.24 4.82 5.83
C LYS A 172 -26.79 5.08 5.40
N THR A 173 -26.36 4.54 4.27
CA THR A 173 -25.01 4.77 3.76
C THR A 173 -25.03 5.67 2.53
N LYS A 174 -24.12 6.66 2.50
CA LYS A 174 -23.75 7.39 1.30
C LYS A 174 -22.33 6.97 0.91
N GLN A 175 -22.21 6.33 -0.24
CA GLN A 175 -20.95 5.80 -0.71
C GLN A 175 -20.19 6.80 -1.60
N TYR A 176 -18.87 6.87 -1.41
CA TYR A 176 -17.96 7.77 -2.10
C TYR A 176 -16.85 7.00 -2.82
N ASN A 177 -16.45 7.50 -3.99
CA ASN A 177 -15.28 6.97 -4.71
C ASN A 177 -13.97 7.61 -4.20
N SER A 178 -14.04 8.78 -3.55
CA SER A 178 -12.88 9.49 -3.03
C SER A 178 -12.93 9.65 -1.52
N PHE A 179 -11.79 9.42 -0.89
CA PHE A 179 -11.62 9.55 0.56
C PHE A 179 -11.95 10.97 1.05
N SER A 180 -11.43 12.02 0.39
CA SER A 180 -11.59 13.41 0.83
C SER A 180 -13.04 13.92 0.80
N GLY A 181 -13.87 13.43 -0.10
CA GLY A 181 -15.27 13.84 -0.24
C GLY A 181 -16.12 13.53 0.99
N MET A 182 -15.81 12.41 1.69
CA MET A 182 -16.53 12.04 2.92
C MET A 182 -16.35 13.08 4.02
N PHE A 183 -15.12 13.50 4.26
CA PHE A 183 -14.79 14.49 5.29
C PHE A 183 -15.46 15.85 5.03
N GLN A 184 -15.46 16.30 3.77
CA GLN A 184 -16.12 17.54 3.38
C GLN A 184 -17.64 17.50 3.60
N ASP A 185 -18.29 16.39 3.28
CA ASP A 185 -19.73 16.27 3.41
C ASP A 185 -20.18 16.18 4.88
N VAL A 186 -19.37 15.61 5.77
CA VAL A 186 -19.62 15.68 7.22
C VAL A 186 -19.47 17.12 7.73
N ASP A 187 -18.41 17.84 7.33
CA ASP A 187 -18.18 19.22 7.73
C ASP A 187 -19.32 20.14 7.28
N LEU A 188 -19.82 19.95 6.07
CA LEU A 188 -20.96 20.68 5.51
C LEU A 188 -22.32 20.23 6.05
N GLY A 189 -22.38 19.16 6.88
CA GLY A 189 -23.63 18.62 7.43
C GLY A 189 -24.52 17.93 6.39
N ARG A 190 -23.97 17.48 5.27
CA ARG A 190 -24.69 16.73 4.23
C ARG A 190 -24.88 15.25 4.59
N VAL A 191 -24.09 14.76 5.51
CA VAL A 191 -24.18 13.45 6.19
C VAL A 191 -23.88 13.64 7.66
N ASP A 192 -24.39 12.76 8.51
CA ASP A 192 -24.31 12.87 9.98
C ASP A 192 -22.94 12.50 10.53
N ALA A 193 -22.29 11.50 9.90
CA ALA A 193 -20.97 10.99 10.28
C ALA A 193 -20.25 10.39 9.06
N LEU A 194 -18.97 10.10 9.23
CA LEU A 194 -18.25 9.14 8.41
C LEU A 194 -17.75 7.97 9.26
N ILE A 195 -17.49 6.84 8.62
CA ILE A 195 -16.85 5.67 9.22
C ILE A 195 -15.61 5.32 8.40
N GLU A 196 -14.44 5.24 9.06
CA GLU A 196 -13.15 5.05 8.40
C GLU A 196 -12.11 4.55 9.41
N ASP A 197 -10.88 4.34 8.96
CA ASP A 197 -9.73 4.03 9.80
C ASP A 197 -9.45 5.15 10.83
N SER A 198 -9.17 4.78 12.07
CA SER A 198 -8.96 5.72 13.18
C SER A 198 -7.75 6.63 12.97
N LEU A 199 -6.65 6.09 12.43
CA LEU A 199 -5.43 6.86 12.16
C LEU A 199 -5.65 7.82 10.99
N ALA A 200 -6.33 7.34 9.92
CA ALA A 200 -6.70 8.18 8.79
C ALA A 200 -7.62 9.32 9.23
N CYS A 201 -8.65 9.02 10.01
CA CYS A 201 -9.55 10.04 10.58
C CYS A 201 -8.77 11.09 11.39
N LEU A 202 -7.98 10.65 12.37
CA LEU A 202 -7.25 11.56 13.26
C LEU A 202 -6.33 12.51 12.50
N ILE A 203 -5.54 11.96 11.57
CA ILE A 203 -4.55 12.75 10.84
C ILE A 203 -5.23 13.70 9.85
N ASN A 204 -6.28 13.25 9.15
CA ASN A 204 -6.98 14.10 8.20
C ASN A 204 -7.76 15.22 8.90
N ILE A 205 -8.39 14.96 10.04
CA ILE A 205 -9.04 16.00 10.86
C ILE A 205 -8.02 17.05 11.27
N LYS A 206 -6.85 16.65 11.79
CA LYS A 206 -5.79 17.58 12.21
C LYS A 206 -5.25 18.42 11.04
N LYS A 207 -5.12 17.82 9.85
CA LYS A 207 -4.46 18.47 8.70
C LYS A 207 -5.41 19.29 7.83
N SER A 208 -6.67 18.88 7.71
CA SER A 208 -7.62 19.47 6.76
C SER A 208 -8.13 20.85 7.19
N GLY A 209 -8.05 21.20 8.48
CA GLY A 209 -8.70 22.38 9.04
C GLY A 209 -10.23 22.29 9.08
N LEU A 210 -10.82 21.13 8.73
CA LEU A 210 -12.26 20.91 8.80
C LEU A 210 -12.73 20.87 10.26
N ASN A 211 -13.96 21.31 10.48
CA ASN A 211 -14.55 21.36 11.82
C ASN A 211 -15.14 20.00 12.24
N LEU A 212 -14.26 19.00 12.36
CA LEU A 212 -14.59 17.61 12.66
C LEU A 212 -13.94 17.15 13.97
N GLN A 213 -14.48 16.06 14.51
CA GLN A 213 -13.94 15.35 15.67
C GLN A 213 -14.13 13.83 15.51
N LEU A 214 -13.28 13.03 16.16
CA LEU A 214 -13.55 11.61 16.37
C LEU A 214 -14.76 11.47 17.28
N ALA A 215 -15.54 10.41 17.07
CA ALA A 215 -16.79 10.15 17.78
C ALA A 215 -16.79 8.75 18.37
N GLY A 216 -16.95 8.69 19.71
CA GLY A 216 -16.90 7.44 20.46
C GLY A 216 -15.52 6.79 20.52
N GLU A 217 -15.49 5.58 21.05
CA GLU A 217 -14.29 4.72 21.01
C GLU A 217 -14.21 4.01 19.66
N PRO A 218 -13.04 3.49 19.27
CA PRO A 218 -12.92 2.62 18.10
C PRO A 218 -13.88 1.43 18.20
N ILE A 219 -14.62 1.17 17.14
CA ILE A 219 -15.64 0.12 17.08
C ILE A 219 -14.98 -1.26 17.03
N GLU A 220 -13.87 -1.36 16.33
CA GLU A 220 -13.13 -2.60 16.08
C GLU A 220 -11.64 -2.31 15.96
N GLU A 221 -10.81 -3.19 16.51
CA GLU A 221 -9.35 -3.16 16.29
C GLU A 221 -9.02 -3.86 14.97
N MET A 222 -8.07 -3.31 14.22
CA MET A 222 -7.66 -3.84 12.92
C MET A 222 -6.15 -4.02 12.83
N GLU A 223 -5.77 -5.06 12.07
CA GLU A 223 -4.39 -5.29 11.62
C GLU A 223 -4.33 -5.10 10.12
N ASN A 224 -3.31 -4.37 9.65
CA ASN A 224 -3.09 -4.18 8.23
C ASN A 224 -1.77 -4.82 7.81
N ALA A 225 -1.81 -5.53 6.70
CA ALA A 225 -0.69 -6.28 6.17
C ALA A 225 -0.70 -6.29 4.63
N TYR A 226 0.42 -6.64 4.02
CA TYR A 226 0.55 -6.69 2.57
C TYR A 226 0.00 -8.01 2.01
N PRO A 227 -1.05 -7.97 1.15
CA PRO A 227 -1.62 -9.16 0.53
C PRO A 227 -0.80 -9.62 -0.67
N PHE A 228 -0.70 -10.92 -0.85
CA PHE A 228 -0.12 -11.58 -2.01
C PHE A 228 -1.06 -12.69 -2.49
N VAL A 229 -1.21 -12.86 -3.80
CA VAL A 229 -2.02 -13.99 -4.32
C VAL A 229 -1.47 -15.31 -3.80
N LYS A 230 -2.35 -16.23 -3.42
CA LYS A 230 -1.99 -17.58 -2.95
C LYS A 230 -1.39 -18.40 -4.08
N LYS A 231 -0.06 -18.26 -4.25
CA LYS A 231 0.78 -19.04 -5.16
C LYS A 231 2.07 -19.42 -4.45
N GLU A 232 2.63 -20.58 -4.77
CA GLU A 232 3.86 -21.07 -4.16
C GLU A 232 5.03 -20.10 -4.33
N GLU A 233 5.17 -19.52 -5.52
CA GLU A 233 6.20 -18.52 -5.86
C GLU A 233 6.18 -17.26 -5.00
N ASN A 234 5.06 -16.95 -4.34
CA ASN A 234 4.94 -15.77 -3.47
C ASN A 234 5.40 -16.05 -2.03
N LYS A 235 5.56 -17.30 -1.62
CA LYS A 235 6.01 -17.65 -0.25
C LYS A 235 7.38 -17.07 0.05
N ASP A 236 8.35 -17.25 -0.86
CA ASP A 236 9.70 -16.67 -0.70
C ASP A 236 9.68 -15.15 -0.62
N LYS A 237 8.82 -14.50 -1.43
CA LYS A 237 8.66 -13.04 -1.37
C LYS A 237 8.16 -12.60 0.00
N ILE A 238 7.12 -13.29 0.51
CA ILE A 238 6.51 -13.00 1.81
C ILE A 238 7.51 -13.23 2.95
N GLU A 239 8.29 -14.30 2.91
CA GLU A 239 9.33 -14.57 3.92
C GLU A 239 10.38 -13.44 3.96
N LYS A 240 10.86 -12.98 2.80
CA LYS A 240 11.80 -11.85 2.72
C LYS A 240 11.17 -10.56 3.26
N VAL A 241 9.93 -10.26 2.89
CA VAL A 241 9.18 -9.10 3.40
C VAL A 241 9.00 -9.21 4.91
N ASN A 242 8.59 -10.37 5.42
CA ASN A 242 8.41 -10.60 6.85
C ASN A 242 9.70 -10.45 7.64
N LYS A 243 10.82 -10.99 7.11
CA LYS A 243 12.12 -10.80 7.72
C LYS A 243 12.52 -9.33 7.77
N ALA A 244 12.31 -8.59 6.69
CA ALA A 244 12.58 -7.16 6.66
C ALA A 244 11.74 -6.39 7.68
N LEU A 245 10.44 -6.68 7.80
CA LEU A 245 9.55 -6.07 8.80
C LEU A 245 9.99 -6.40 10.24
N ASP A 246 10.38 -7.65 10.51
CA ASP A 246 10.92 -8.05 11.83
C ASP A 246 12.21 -7.30 12.18
N ASP A 247 13.14 -7.21 11.22
CA ASP A 247 14.40 -6.49 11.38
C ASP A 247 14.15 -4.98 11.62
N MET A 248 13.22 -4.37 10.86
CA MET A 248 12.81 -2.96 11.03
C MET A 248 12.14 -2.71 12.38
N LYS A 249 11.37 -3.67 12.88
CA LYS A 249 10.75 -3.60 14.21
C LYS A 249 11.81 -3.70 15.29
N LYS A 250 12.75 -4.64 15.16
CA LYS A 250 13.83 -4.89 16.13
C LYS A 250 14.80 -3.72 16.26
N ASP A 251 15.20 -3.08 15.16
CA ASP A 251 16.15 -1.97 15.16
C ASP A 251 15.49 -0.59 15.30
N GLY A 252 14.15 -0.56 15.41
CA GLY A 252 13.37 0.66 15.63
C GLY A 252 13.11 1.49 14.36
N THR A 253 13.51 1.03 13.18
CA THR A 253 13.25 1.74 11.91
C THR A 253 11.77 1.88 11.64
N LEU A 254 10.97 0.81 11.85
CA LEU A 254 9.52 0.84 11.65
C LEU A 254 8.85 1.87 12.59
N LYS A 255 9.28 1.92 13.85
CA LYS A 255 8.84 2.93 14.82
C LYS A 255 9.19 4.36 14.37
N LYS A 256 10.41 4.59 13.84
CA LYS A 256 10.81 5.91 13.33
C LYS A 256 9.93 6.37 12.18
N ILE A 257 9.63 5.47 11.24
CA ILE A 257 8.72 5.75 10.11
C ILE A 257 7.32 6.07 10.65
N SER A 258 6.83 5.31 11.63
CA SER A 258 5.54 5.56 12.28
C SER A 258 5.47 6.96 12.92
N ILE A 259 6.46 7.31 13.73
CA ILE A 259 6.51 8.63 14.38
C ILE A 259 6.57 9.77 13.35
N LYS A 260 7.28 9.60 12.25
CA LYS A 260 7.34 10.58 11.15
C LYS A 260 5.94 10.93 10.62
N TRP A 261 5.07 9.94 10.46
CA TRP A 261 3.78 10.11 9.80
C TRP A 261 2.61 10.34 10.76
N PHE A 262 2.65 9.72 11.95
CA PHE A 262 1.55 9.73 12.92
C PHE A 262 1.88 10.50 14.21
N GLY A 263 3.14 10.78 14.49
CA GLY A 263 3.60 11.37 15.75
C GLY A 263 3.73 10.35 16.89
N GLU A 264 3.34 9.10 16.66
CA GLU A 264 3.36 8.01 17.64
C GLU A 264 3.69 6.67 16.99
N ASN A 265 3.91 5.64 17.82
CA ASN A 265 4.17 4.28 17.34
C ASN A 265 2.86 3.49 17.16
N VAL A 266 2.38 3.40 15.92
CA VAL A 266 1.19 2.62 15.54
C VAL A 266 1.53 1.22 14.99
N THR A 267 2.79 0.80 15.08
CA THR A 267 3.28 -0.48 14.52
C THR A 267 3.22 -1.62 15.54
N GLU A 268 2.69 -1.37 16.72
CA GLU A 268 2.48 -2.34 17.79
C GLU A 268 1.03 -2.26 18.29
N LYS A 269 0.50 -3.40 18.71
CA LYS A 269 -0.82 -3.42 19.37
C LYS A 269 -0.77 -2.56 20.62
N SER A 270 -1.80 -1.75 20.82
CA SER A 270 -1.99 -1.03 22.08
C SER A 270 -2.02 -2.04 23.23
N LYS A 271 -1.21 -1.83 24.24
CA LYS A 271 -1.35 -2.58 25.50
C LYS A 271 -2.55 -1.97 26.21
N LYS A 272 -3.67 -2.67 26.21
CA LYS A 272 -4.81 -2.36 27.09
C LYS A 272 -4.42 -2.59 28.53
#